data_65daec3a1e9590e2e1495ac886802fc3
#
_entry.id   65daec3a1e9590e2e1495ac886802fc3
#
_cell.length_a   1.000
_cell.length_b   1.000
_cell.length_c   1.000
_cell.angle_alpha   90.00
_cell.angle_beta   90.00
_cell.angle_gamma   90.00
#
_symmetry.space_group_name_H-M   'P 1'
#
loop_
_entity.id
_entity.type
_entity.pdbx_description
1 polymer ?
#
loop_
_entity_poly.entity_id
_entity_poly.type
_entity_poly.pdbx_seq_one_letter_code
_entity_poly.pdbx_strand_id
1 'polypeptide(L)'
;MGEKTKILDPNRQYGLVLEGGGARGAYQIGAWMALRQAGIRIKGIAGASVGALNGALICMDDIEKARNIWENIRYSQIMNVEDQVMERLYPFHLKHLPGLLREGKRILKSGGLDVEPLKRLIEENIDEAKIRASGCQLFMTACSLTDRKPVAVEV
;
A
#
# COMPACT_ATOMS: atom_id res chain seq x y z
N MET A 1 -6.23 32.63 -26.17
CA MET A 1 -5.59 31.33 -25.79
C MET A 1 -5.54 31.35 -24.27
N GLY A 2 -6.45 30.63 -23.59
CA GLY A 2 -6.51 30.61 -22.15
C GLY A 2 -5.28 29.94 -21.55
N GLU A 3 -4.65 30.60 -20.62
CA GLU A 3 -3.56 30.07 -19.80
C GLU A 3 -4.08 28.82 -19.08
N LYS A 4 -3.56 27.65 -19.45
CA LYS A 4 -3.86 26.41 -18.74
C LYS A 4 -3.29 26.57 -17.34
N THR A 5 -4.15 26.85 -16.38
CA THR A 5 -3.78 26.93 -14.96
C THR A 5 -3.13 25.57 -14.62
N LYS A 6 -1.81 25.57 -14.39
CA LYS A 6 -1.12 24.39 -13.89
C LYS A 6 -1.66 24.12 -12.49
N ILE A 7 -2.40 23.06 -12.31
CA ILE A 7 -3.00 22.66 -11.02
C ILE A 7 -1.88 22.41 -9.98
N LEU A 8 -0.71 21.93 -10.41
CA LEU A 8 0.47 21.68 -9.58
C LEU A 8 1.67 22.49 -10.09
N ASP A 9 2.41 23.07 -9.16
CA ASP A 9 3.61 23.86 -9.41
C ASP A 9 4.86 23.07 -8.99
N PRO A 10 5.76 22.71 -9.93
CA PRO A 10 6.99 21.97 -9.62
C PRO A 10 7.93 22.68 -8.62
N ASN A 11 7.78 24.01 -8.42
CA ASN A 11 8.59 24.75 -7.47
C ASN A 11 8.07 24.65 -6.02
N ARG A 12 6.89 24.07 -5.84
CA ARG A 12 6.32 23.83 -4.50
C ARG A 12 6.65 22.43 -3.99
N GLN A 13 6.54 22.28 -2.70
CA GLN A 13 6.60 20.99 -2.02
C GLN A 13 5.20 20.54 -1.66
N TYR A 14 4.94 19.25 -1.77
CA TYR A 14 3.63 18.66 -1.55
C TYR A 14 3.67 17.57 -0.51
N GLY A 15 2.60 17.46 0.25
CA GLY A 15 2.26 16.28 1.04
C GLY A 15 1.36 15.36 0.23
N LEU A 16 1.54 14.06 0.38
CA LEU A 16 0.73 13.04 -0.27
C LEU A 16 -0.02 12.23 0.79
N VAL A 17 -1.32 12.09 0.63
CA VAL A 17 -2.14 11.26 1.50
C VAL A 17 -2.59 10.03 0.72
N LEU A 18 -2.26 8.85 1.26
CA LEU A 18 -2.50 7.55 0.62
C LEU A 18 -3.46 6.73 1.48
N GLU A 19 -4.65 6.50 0.95
CA GLU A 19 -5.65 5.68 1.62
C GLU A 19 -5.31 4.18 1.58
N GLY A 20 -5.95 3.40 2.44
CA GLY A 20 -5.98 1.95 2.35
C GLY A 20 -6.83 1.50 1.16
N GLY A 21 -6.74 0.21 0.79
CA GLY A 21 -7.60 -0.31 -0.26
C GLY A 21 -7.05 -1.52 -1.02
N GLY A 22 -6.09 -2.26 -0.45
CA GLY A 22 -5.55 -3.48 -1.05
C GLY A 22 -5.04 -3.25 -2.48
N ALA A 23 -5.56 -3.97 -3.46
CA ALA A 23 -5.13 -3.91 -4.86
C ALA A 23 -5.24 -2.51 -5.50
N ARG A 24 -6.07 -1.60 -4.95
CA ARG A 24 -6.14 -0.21 -5.42
C ARG A 24 -4.84 0.57 -5.20
N GLY A 25 -3.93 0.04 -4.37
CA GLY A 25 -2.59 0.62 -4.19
C GLY A 25 -1.78 0.70 -5.48
N ALA A 26 -2.03 -0.15 -6.46
CA ALA A 26 -1.39 -0.05 -7.79
C ALA A 26 -1.62 1.32 -8.44
N TYR A 27 -2.86 1.86 -8.32
CA TYR A 27 -3.19 3.20 -8.81
C TYR A 27 -2.32 4.29 -8.14
N GLN A 28 -2.05 4.16 -6.84
CA GLN A 28 -1.24 5.14 -6.10
C GLN A 28 0.20 5.23 -6.64
N ILE A 29 0.79 4.08 -6.97
CA ILE A 29 2.13 4.04 -7.58
C ILE A 29 2.10 4.67 -8.99
N GLY A 30 1.10 4.35 -9.81
CA GLY A 30 0.95 5.00 -11.12
C GLY A 30 0.78 6.52 -11.02
N ALA A 31 -0.02 7.00 -10.06
CA ALA A 31 -0.19 8.42 -9.79
C ALA A 31 1.13 9.08 -9.34
N TRP A 32 1.89 8.45 -8.45
CA TRP A 32 3.21 8.92 -8.05
C TRP A 32 4.19 9.01 -9.23
N MET A 33 4.22 8.00 -10.10
CA MET A 33 5.04 8.02 -11.30
C MET A 33 4.71 9.24 -12.20
N ALA A 34 3.43 9.54 -12.38
CA ALA A 34 2.99 10.69 -13.15
C ALA A 34 3.38 12.02 -12.47
N LEU A 35 3.23 12.14 -11.14
CA LEU A 35 3.67 13.31 -10.38
C LEU A 35 5.18 13.53 -10.52
N ARG A 36 5.97 12.47 -10.42
CA ARG A 36 7.40 12.55 -10.58
C ARG A 36 7.82 12.97 -11.98
N GLN A 37 7.16 12.44 -13.02
CA GLN A 37 7.38 12.88 -14.42
C GLN A 37 7.03 14.36 -14.62
N ALA A 38 6.04 14.86 -13.90
CA ALA A 38 5.66 16.28 -13.90
C ALA A 38 6.61 17.17 -13.08
N GLY A 39 7.67 16.61 -12.48
CA GLY A 39 8.63 17.33 -11.66
C GLY A 39 8.10 17.71 -10.26
N ILE A 40 7.01 17.10 -9.82
CA ILE A 40 6.39 17.38 -8.51
C ILE A 40 7.22 16.68 -7.41
N ARG A 41 7.60 17.45 -6.40
CA ARG A 41 8.37 16.97 -5.25
C ARG A 41 7.47 16.69 -4.06
N ILE A 42 7.51 15.46 -3.57
CA ILE A 42 6.81 15.02 -2.37
C ILE A 42 7.77 15.18 -1.18
N LYS A 43 7.31 15.87 -0.14
CA LYS A 43 8.09 16.13 1.08
C LYS A 43 7.53 15.47 2.33
N GLY A 44 6.30 15.01 2.26
CA GLY A 44 5.68 14.29 3.35
C GLY A 44 4.62 13.34 2.81
N ILE A 45 4.47 12.21 3.44
CA ILE A 45 3.49 11.19 3.09
C ILE A 45 2.76 10.75 4.35
N ALA A 46 1.44 10.68 4.26
CA ALA A 46 0.61 10.05 5.28
C ALA A 46 -0.12 8.88 4.65
N GLY A 47 0.08 7.68 5.17
CA GLY A 47 -0.45 6.45 4.59
C GLY A 47 -1.19 5.55 5.59
N ALA A 48 -2.21 4.85 5.08
CA ALA A 48 -2.97 3.84 5.82
C ALA A 48 -2.94 2.50 5.08
N SER A 49 -2.68 1.39 5.79
CA SER A 49 -2.64 0.04 5.19
C SER A 49 -1.71 0.02 3.98
N VAL A 50 -2.18 -0.42 2.81
CA VAL A 50 -1.39 -0.41 1.57
C VAL A 50 -0.81 0.98 1.23
N GLY A 51 -1.51 2.05 1.61
CA GLY A 51 -0.99 3.42 1.45
C GLY A 51 0.26 3.69 2.29
N ALA A 52 0.41 3.06 3.46
CA ALA A 52 1.62 3.12 4.25
C ALA A 52 2.80 2.40 3.56
N LEU A 53 2.55 1.22 2.99
CA LEU A 53 3.54 0.46 2.23
C LEU A 53 4.01 1.21 0.99
N ASN A 54 3.06 1.76 0.23
CA ASN A 54 3.38 2.60 -0.93
C ASN A 54 4.11 3.88 -0.52
N GLY A 55 3.74 4.47 0.62
CA GLY A 55 4.45 5.61 1.18
C GLY A 55 5.92 5.32 1.45
N ALA A 56 6.24 4.15 2.01
CA ALA A 56 7.62 3.71 2.20
C ALA A 56 8.38 3.57 0.88
N LEU A 57 7.76 2.91 -0.14
CA LEU A 57 8.35 2.78 -1.47
C LEU A 57 8.60 4.15 -2.14
N ILE A 58 7.67 5.08 -1.99
CA ILE A 58 7.79 6.45 -2.53
C ILE A 58 8.91 7.22 -1.83
N CYS A 59 9.04 7.11 -0.50
CA CYS A 59 10.15 7.71 0.25
C CYS A 59 11.51 7.18 -0.18
N MET A 60 11.61 5.90 -0.53
CA MET A 60 12.83 5.30 -1.07
C MET A 60 13.18 5.79 -2.48
N ASP A 61 12.25 6.42 -3.17
CA ASP A 61 12.35 6.93 -4.55
C ASP A 61 12.78 5.87 -5.60
N ASP A 62 12.42 4.61 -5.37
CA ASP A 62 12.77 3.48 -6.24
C ASP A 62 11.55 3.08 -7.08
N ILE A 63 11.36 3.80 -8.19
CA ILE A 63 10.23 3.59 -9.12
C ILE A 63 10.21 2.18 -9.70
N GLU A 64 11.37 1.67 -10.11
CA GLU A 64 11.44 0.37 -10.77
C GLU A 64 11.08 -0.75 -9.80
N LYS A 65 11.55 -0.67 -8.55
CA LYS A 65 11.16 -1.60 -7.49
C LYS A 65 9.65 -1.53 -7.22
N ALA A 66 9.12 -0.32 -7.04
CA ALA A 66 7.70 -0.13 -6.76
C ALA A 66 6.81 -0.68 -7.90
N ARG A 67 7.18 -0.41 -9.14
CA ARG A 67 6.50 -0.93 -10.33
C ARG A 67 6.58 -2.44 -10.40
N ASN A 68 7.76 -3.02 -10.25
CA ASN A 68 7.96 -4.46 -10.31
C ASN A 68 7.16 -5.21 -9.24
N ILE A 69 7.10 -4.69 -8.01
CA ILE A 69 6.27 -5.26 -6.95
C ILE A 69 4.80 -5.29 -7.40
N TRP A 70 4.25 -4.17 -7.87
CA TRP A 70 2.84 -4.08 -8.24
C TRP A 70 2.46 -4.83 -9.51
N GLU A 71 3.37 -4.98 -10.47
CA GLU A 71 3.16 -5.78 -11.67
C GLU A 71 3.17 -7.29 -11.39
N ASN A 72 3.86 -7.73 -10.34
CA ASN A 72 4.08 -9.15 -10.07
C ASN A 72 3.44 -9.65 -8.77
N ILE A 73 2.85 -8.75 -7.94
CA ILE A 73 2.27 -9.13 -6.65
C ILE A 73 1.11 -10.12 -6.81
N ARG A 74 1.10 -11.15 -5.96
CA ARG A 74 0.07 -12.18 -5.92
C ARG A 74 -0.56 -12.26 -4.53
N TYR A 75 -1.73 -12.84 -4.42
CA TYR A 75 -2.41 -13.04 -3.15
C TYR A 75 -1.58 -13.87 -2.17
N SER A 76 -0.91 -14.92 -2.66
CA SER A 76 -0.02 -15.77 -1.87
C SER A 76 1.18 -15.04 -1.23
N GLN A 77 1.57 -13.88 -1.78
CA GLN A 77 2.62 -13.03 -1.23
C GLN A 77 2.11 -12.05 -0.16
N ILE A 78 0.80 -11.93 0.00
CA ILE A 78 0.17 -11.04 0.98
C ILE A 78 -0.38 -11.85 2.16
N MET A 79 -0.96 -13.00 1.88
CA MET A 79 -1.60 -13.85 2.87
C MET A 79 -1.40 -15.32 2.50
N ASN A 80 -1.40 -16.19 3.49
CA ASN A 80 -1.25 -17.63 3.27
C ASN A 80 -2.54 -18.25 2.68
N VAL A 81 -2.81 -17.90 1.42
CA VAL A 81 -3.97 -18.40 0.64
C VAL A 81 -3.48 -18.70 -0.78
N GLU A 82 -3.92 -19.81 -1.35
CA GLU A 82 -3.59 -20.15 -2.74
C GLU A 82 -4.22 -19.14 -3.72
N ASP A 83 -3.43 -18.67 -4.70
CA ASP A 83 -3.88 -17.69 -5.70
C ASP A 83 -5.12 -18.16 -6.45
N GLN A 84 -5.18 -19.46 -6.82
CA GLN A 84 -6.33 -20.06 -7.51
C GLN A 84 -7.63 -20.00 -6.70
N VAL A 85 -7.55 -20.06 -5.37
CA VAL A 85 -8.72 -19.93 -4.49
C VAL A 85 -9.24 -18.51 -4.52
N MET A 86 -8.34 -17.52 -4.48
CA MET A 86 -8.73 -16.11 -4.54
C MET A 86 -9.28 -15.72 -5.91
N GLU A 87 -8.69 -16.19 -7.00
CA GLU A 87 -9.19 -15.94 -8.36
C GLU A 87 -10.59 -16.52 -8.58
N ARG A 88 -10.93 -17.66 -7.99
CA ARG A 88 -12.28 -18.25 -8.04
C ARG A 88 -13.31 -17.50 -7.19
N LEU A 89 -12.85 -16.80 -6.16
CA LEU A 89 -13.72 -15.99 -5.29
C LEU A 89 -14.03 -14.59 -5.89
N TYR A 90 -13.29 -14.20 -6.92
CA TYR A 90 -13.48 -12.92 -7.61
C TYR A 90 -13.86 -13.17 -9.10
N PRO A 91 -14.99 -12.68 -9.63
CA PRO A 91 -15.97 -11.77 -9.04
C PRO A 91 -16.99 -12.49 -8.15
N PHE A 92 -17.49 -11.78 -7.14
CA PHE A 92 -18.49 -12.24 -6.18
C PHE A 92 -19.72 -12.85 -6.88
N HIS A 93 -19.76 -14.16 -7.01
CA HIS A 93 -20.96 -14.87 -7.43
C HIS A 93 -21.56 -15.56 -6.20
N LEU A 94 -22.85 -15.32 -5.94
CA LEU A 94 -23.64 -15.95 -4.85
C LEU A 94 -23.48 -17.48 -4.76
N LYS A 95 -23.07 -18.13 -5.86
CA LYS A 95 -22.79 -19.57 -5.92
C LYS A 95 -21.61 -20.05 -5.06
N HIS A 96 -20.73 -19.13 -4.63
CA HIS A 96 -19.54 -19.46 -3.83
C HIS A 96 -19.72 -19.18 -2.32
N LEU A 97 -20.91 -18.75 -1.89
CA LEU A 97 -21.22 -18.44 -0.49
C LEU A 97 -20.86 -19.54 0.51
N PRO A 98 -21.11 -20.84 0.25
CA PRO A 98 -20.73 -21.92 1.19
C PRO A 98 -19.21 -22.04 1.38
N GLY A 99 -18.41 -21.82 0.30
CA GLY A 99 -16.95 -21.82 0.37
C GLY A 99 -16.41 -20.64 1.19
N LEU A 100 -16.96 -19.45 0.97
CA LEU A 100 -16.63 -18.24 1.73
C LEU A 100 -16.91 -18.38 3.23
N LEU A 101 -18.06 -18.98 3.59
CA LEU A 101 -18.43 -19.21 5.00
C LEU A 101 -17.49 -20.23 5.67
N ARG A 102 -17.03 -21.23 4.94
CA ARG A 102 -16.08 -22.24 5.44
C ARG A 102 -14.69 -21.65 5.64
N GLU A 103 -14.19 -20.88 4.69
CA GLU A 103 -12.92 -20.16 4.83
C GLU A 103 -12.98 -19.08 5.92
N GLY A 104 -14.07 -18.31 6.02
CA GLY A 104 -14.29 -17.36 7.11
C GLY A 104 -14.26 -18.02 8.50
N LYS A 105 -14.87 -19.20 8.64
CA LYS A 105 -14.81 -19.98 9.90
C LYS A 105 -13.39 -20.51 10.19
N ARG A 106 -12.63 -20.88 9.17
CA ARG A 106 -11.24 -21.35 9.31
C ARG A 106 -10.35 -20.20 9.79
N ILE A 107 -10.46 -19.03 9.15
CA ILE A 107 -9.73 -17.82 9.52
C ILE A 107 -10.03 -17.38 10.95
N LEU A 108 -11.30 -17.41 11.37
CA LEU A 108 -11.70 -17.09 12.75
C LEU A 108 -11.14 -18.12 13.76
N LYS A 109 -11.09 -19.40 13.41
CA LYS A 109 -10.52 -20.45 14.28
C LYS A 109 -8.99 -20.37 14.40
N SER A 110 -8.29 -19.88 13.39
CA SER A 110 -6.82 -19.71 13.40
C SER A 110 -6.37 -18.40 14.05
N GLY A 111 -7.28 -17.59 14.56
CA GLY A 111 -6.94 -16.31 15.20
C GLY A 111 -6.70 -15.15 14.21
N GLY A 112 -7.04 -15.33 12.93
CA GLY A 112 -6.91 -14.30 11.89
C GLY A 112 -6.25 -14.82 10.61
N LEU A 113 -6.04 -13.92 9.67
CA LEU A 113 -5.28 -14.22 8.44
C LEU A 113 -3.78 -14.30 8.77
N ASP A 114 -3.14 -15.35 8.28
CA ASP A 114 -1.68 -15.45 8.31
C ASP A 114 -1.09 -14.48 7.29
N VAL A 115 -0.45 -13.43 7.78
CA VAL A 115 0.17 -12.37 7.00
C VAL A 115 1.71 -12.46 6.96
N GLU A 116 2.27 -13.58 7.37
CA GLU A 116 3.72 -13.82 7.32
C GLU A 116 4.31 -13.61 5.90
N PRO A 117 3.61 -13.97 4.79
CA PRO A 117 4.09 -13.64 3.45
C PRO A 117 4.22 -12.13 3.23
N LEU A 118 3.26 -11.32 3.69
CA LEU A 118 3.34 -9.86 3.58
C LEU A 118 4.51 -9.30 4.38
N LYS A 119 4.75 -9.82 5.58
CA LYS A 119 5.88 -9.41 6.41
C LYS A 119 7.21 -9.64 5.68
N ARG A 120 7.40 -10.82 5.08
CA ARG A 120 8.60 -11.11 4.27
C ARG A 120 8.71 -10.17 3.07
N LEU A 121 7.63 -9.93 2.36
CA LEU A 121 7.62 -8.99 1.23
C LEU A 121 8.09 -7.59 1.67
N ILE A 122 7.67 -7.13 2.85
CA ILE A 122 8.11 -5.85 3.43
C ILE A 122 9.59 -5.91 3.77
N GLU A 123 10.05 -6.92 4.52
CA GLU A 123 11.44 -7.07 4.96
C GLU A 123 12.42 -7.15 3.78
N GLU A 124 12.03 -7.79 2.68
CA GLU A 124 12.84 -7.92 1.47
C GLU A 124 12.91 -6.64 0.63
N ASN A 125 11.89 -5.79 0.71
CA ASN A 125 11.74 -4.68 -0.22
C ASN A 125 11.84 -3.29 0.41
N ILE A 126 11.63 -3.15 1.70
CA ILE A 126 11.66 -1.85 2.40
C ILE A 126 13.00 -1.70 3.13
N ASP A 127 13.67 -0.59 2.84
CA ASP A 127 14.93 -0.19 3.45
C ASP A 127 14.68 1.05 4.32
N GLU A 128 14.63 0.85 5.63
CA GLU A 128 14.37 1.92 6.59
C GLU A 128 15.47 3.00 6.55
N ALA A 129 16.72 2.62 6.33
CA ALA A 129 17.82 3.58 6.23
C ALA A 129 17.64 4.52 5.03
N LYS A 130 17.19 3.99 3.89
CA LYS A 130 16.84 4.82 2.72
C LYS A 130 15.68 5.76 3.00
N ILE A 131 14.64 5.29 3.70
CA ILE A 131 13.50 6.13 4.07
C ILE A 131 13.97 7.29 4.94
N ARG A 132 14.73 7.03 6.00
CA ARG A 132 15.25 8.06 6.90
C ARG A 132 16.20 9.05 6.21
N ALA A 133 16.98 8.57 5.26
CA ALA A 133 17.91 9.42 4.49
C ALA A 133 17.22 10.24 3.39
N SER A 134 15.98 9.92 3.00
CA SER A 134 15.29 10.55 1.85
C SER A 134 14.94 12.02 2.08
N GLY A 135 14.83 12.46 3.34
CA GLY A 135 14.32 13.77 3.71
C GLY A 135 12.83 13.97 3.40
N CYS A 136 12.10 12.88 3.13
CA CYS A 136 10.65 12.84 3.04
C CYS A 136 10.08 12.30 4.37
N GLN A 137 9.18 13.03 5.00
CA GLN A 137 8.55 12.59 6.24
C GLN A 137 7.50 11.52 5.91
N LEU A 138 7.54 10.39 6.61
CA LEU A 138 6.57 9.32 6.47
C LEU A 138 5.78 9.13 7.76
N PHE A 139 4.47 9.28 7.65
CA PHE A 139 3.52 9.00 8.72
C PHE A 139 2.65 7.80 8.35
N MET A 140 2.51 6.87 9.27
CA MET A 140 1.68 5.68 9.09
C MET A 140 0.60 5.62 10.16
N THR A 141 -0.62 5.32 9.75
CA THR A 141 -1.70 5.08 10.71
C THR A 141 -1.67 3.63 11.18
N ALA A 142 -1.75 3.45 12.47
CA ALA A 142 -1.86 2.16 13.15
C ALA A 142 -2.98 2.19 14.20
N CYS A 143 -3.28 1.06 14.80
CA CYS A 143 -4.22 0.98 15.92
C CYS A 143 -3.49 0.40 17.14
N SER A 144 -3.50 1.15 18.25
CA SER A 144 -3.06 0.63 19.54
C SER A 144 -4.10 -0.37 20.05
N LEU A 145 -3.73 -1.64 20.15
CA LEU A 145 -4.62 -2.66 20.72
C LEU A 145 -4.82 -2.48 22.22
N THR A 146 -3.84 -1.95 22.91
CA THR A 146 -3.89 -1.66 24.36
C THR A 146 -4.86 -0.53 24.66
N ASP A 147 -4.70 0.60 23.94
CA ASP A 147 -5.50 1.81 24.17
C ASP A 147 -6.80 1.83 23.34
N ARG A 148 -6.95 0.90 22.41
CA ARG A 148 -8.09 0.79 21.47
C ARG A 148 -8.36 2.09 20.71
N LYS A 149 -7.30 2.75 20.25
CA LYS A 149 -7.39 4.02 19.52
C LYS A 149 -6.44 4.07 18.33
N PRO A 150 -6.76 4.87 17.29
CA PRO A 150 -5.82 5.11 16.21
C PRO A 150 -4.59 5.88 16.72
N VAL A 151 -3.44 5.57 16.15
CA VAL A 151 -2.18 6.26 16.39
C VAL A 151 -1.52 6.58 15.05
N ALA A 152 -0.80 7.69 14.98
CA ALA A 152 0.08 8.00 13.88
C ALA A 152 1.52 7.72 14.33
N VAL A 153 2.26 7.02 13.52
CA VAL A 153 3.67 6.70 13.76
C VAL A 153 4.48 7.41 12.68
N GLU A 154 5.46 8.18 13.10
CA GLU A 154 6.48 8.76 12.21
C GLU A 154 7.68 7.80 12.12
N VAL A 155 8.21 7.60 10.91
CA VAL A 155 9.33 6.71 10.61
C VAL A 155 10.65 7.43 10.56
#